data_aae11e4794fee221e1ee71318125c5b7
#
_entry.id   aae11e4794fee221e1ee71318125c5b7
#
_cell.length_a   1.000
_cell.length_b   1.000
_cell.length_c   1.000
_cell.angle_alpha   90.00
_cell.angle_beta   90.00
_cell.angle_gamma   90.00
#
_symmetry.space_group_name_H-M   'P 1'
#
loop_
_entity.id
_entity.type
_entity.pdbx_description
1 polymer ?
#
loop_
_entity_poly.entity_id
_entity_poly.type
_entity_poly.pdbx_seq_one_letter_code
_entity_poly.pdbx_strand_id
1 'polypeptide(L)'
;MTVTSPTEAFPAPGPGGWRRLADHFPRALTAEYQCLYASTCPPGMASYMERYGVVARTLDVAVVRGHLYITPVPLAGPRESRRSPPRALVWMLSRLHPAFRRRTRAARAALAARPWRAVTDHWFTVERDEWRRRNTEVENVDPAGLDATRLADHLRACHRLVTSGYLRHFELHGDDLLPVGLLIARCQEWGVDPALASGALAGASRAPHASEVSGWMLVTGYDLDCLTWNELGDTAGVAVPGHPHPVDLRQHVRAEHHAELAVLVADACRAAELRDDNGAITGAWPMGLLRRAMLAAGDLLCPADPTLAVEATVDELVSLLTGAGGLTRVELDRRRRQRLADSALDAPPAIGPELAIPPLDALPRPLALIGAAQLAAADHMLGDGHPVGIGTDCYTGRALVVDDPTVAMDAFEPGDVVVTAATSPSWNTVLAHAGALVTATGGLVSHAAITARELGIPAVIGDPTACRRLRTGATVTVDPINATVVTLGD
;
A
#
# COMPACT_ATOMS: atom_id res chain seq x y z
N MET A 1 -20.30 -29.32 -10.02
CA MET A 1 -19.49 -28.47 -9.15
C MET A 1 -20.45 -27.58 -8.38
N THR A 2 -20.63 -27.80 -7.10
CA THR A 2 -21.44 -26.95 -6.21
C THR A 2 -20.69 -25.64 -6.05
N VAL A 3 -21.30 -24.54 -6.53
CA VAL A 3 -20.78 -23.19 -6.30
C VAL A 3 -20.94 -22.90 -4.81
N THR A 4 -19.87 -23.02 -4.05
CA THR A 4 -19.81 -22.60 -2.64
C THR A 4 -20.12 -21.11 -2.58
N SER A 5 -21.00 -20.70 -1.68
CA SER A 5 -21.27 -19.28 -1.44
C SER A 5 -19.95 -18.54 -1.12
N PRO A 6 -19.70 -17.32 -1.61
CA PRO A 6 -18.53 -16.52 -1.28
C PRO A 6 -18.27 -16.41 0.24
N THR A 7 -19.34 -16.40 1.04
CA THR A 7 -19.30 -16.36 2.51
C THR A 7 -18.77 -17.65 3.15
N GLU A 8 -18.95 -18.82 2.50
CA GLU A 8 -18.41 -20.10 2.98
C GLU A 8 -16.92 -20.24 2.63
N ALA A 9 -16.50 -19.64 1.51
CA ALA A 9 -15.10 -19.68 1.08
C ALA A 9 -14.20 -18.72 1.89
N PHE A 10 -14.74 -17.59 2.37
CA PHE A 10 -14.03 -16.55 3.13
C PHE A 10 -14.77 -16.23 4.44
N PRO A 11 -14.60 -17.06 5.48
CA PRO A 11 -15.21 -16.82 6.79
C PRO A 11 -14.60 -15.58 7.46
N ALA A 12 -15.42 -14.82 8.19
CA ALA A 12 -14.91 -13.69 8.96
C ALA A 12 -13.91 -14.17 10.02
N PRO A 13 -12.70 -13.60 10.08
CA PRO A 13 -11.64 -14.09 10.97
C PRO A 13 -11.85 -13.70 12.43
N GLY A 14 -12.84 -12.87 12.71
CA GLY A 14 -13.20 -12.39 14.04
C GLY A 14 -14.30 -11.34 13.98
N PRO A 15 -14.61 -10.73 15.15
CA PRO A 15 -15.64 -9.71 15.25
C PRO A 15 -15.25 -8.44 14.47
N GLY A 16 -16.27 -7.76 13.92
CA GLY A 16 -16.13 -6.53 13.15
C GLY A 16 -16.12 -6.72 11.64
N GLY A 17 -16.07 -5.62 10.93
CA GLY A 17 -15.91 -5.59 9.48
C GLY A 17 -14.44 -5.58 9.09
N TRP A 18 -14.07 -6.44 8.18
CA TRP A 18 -12.70 -6.60 7.70
C TRP A 18 -12.60 -6.18 6.25
N ARG A 19 -11.69 -5.26 5.94
CA ARG A 19 -11.45 -4.75 4.59
C ARG A 19 -10.17 -5.36 4.02
N ARG A 20 -10.25 -5.88 2.79
CA ARG A 20 -9.10 -6.43 2.08
C ARG A 20 -8.16 -5.30 1.64
N LEU A 21 -6.86 -5.53 1.73
CA LEU A 21 -5.82 -4.66 1.17
C LEU A 21 -5.42 -5.13 -0.24
N ALA A 22 -6.39 -5.10 -1.17
CA ALA A 22 -6.19 -5.63 -2.51
C ALA A 22 -5.29 -4.76 -3.40
N ASP A 23 -5.21 -3.48 -3.14
CA ASP A 23 -4.36 -2.52 -3.84
C ASP A 23 -2.86 -2.74 -3.61
N HIS A 24 -2.49 -3.23 -2.41
CA HIS A 24 -1.11 -3.61 -2.09
C HIS A 24 -0.87 -5.11 -2.32
N PHE A 25 -1.87 -5.94 -2.04
CA PHE A 25 -1.77 -7.40 -2.03
C PHE A 25 -2.91 -8.02 -2.83
N PRO A 26 -2.83 -7.98 -4.17
CA PRO A 26 -3.88 -8.52 -5.04
C PRO A 26 -3.95 -10.05 -4.98
N ARG A 27 -2.86 -10.73 -4.59
CA ARG A 27 -2.72 -12.18 -4.51
C ARG A 27 -2.61 -12.70 -3.08
N ALA A 28 -2.75 -14.01 -2.89
CA ALA A 28 -2.49 -14.67 -1.62
C ALA A 28 -0.99 -14.60 -1.27
N LEU A 29 -0.67 -14.25 -0.04
CA LEU A 29 0.68 -13.95 0.46
C LEU A 29 1.47 -15.20 0.83
N THR A 30 2.80 -15.10 0.75
CA THR A 30 3.74 -16.10 1.28
C THR A 30 3.66 -16.19 2.81
N ALA A 31 4.03 -17.36 3.37
CA ALA A 31 3.90 -17.60 4.80
C ALA A 31 4.69 -16.60 5.66
N GLU A 32 5.93 -16.32 5.26
CA GLU A 32 6.79 -15.36 5.98
C GLU A 32 6.20 -13.95 5.97
N TYR A 33 5.70 -13.49 4.82
CA TYR A 33 5.12 -12.16 4.73
C TYR A 33 3.85 -12.00 5.58
N GLN A 34 3.01 -13.05 5.66
CA GLN A 34 1.84 -13.07 6.54
C GLN A 34 2.25 -12.87 8.01
N CYS A 35 3.28 -13.58 8.48
CA CYS A 35 3.82 -13.46 9.84
C CYS A 35 4.39 -12.06 10.09
N LEU A 36 5.20 -11.55 9.16
CA LEU A 36 5.84 -10.25 9.25
C LEU A 36 4.80 -9.12 9.35
N TYR A 37 3.81 -9.10 8.46
CA TYR A 37 2.79 -8.06 8.45
C TYR A 37 1.94 -8.08 9.72
N ALA A 38 1.53 -9.27 10.17
CA ALA A 38 0.74 -9.43 11.40
C ALA A 38 1.52 -9.02 12.66
N SER A 39 2.84 -9.19 12.69
CA SER A 39 3.67 -8.82 13.85
C SER A 39 4.09 -7.36 13.89
N THR A 40 4.16 -6.67 12.76
CA THR A 40 4.72 -5.31 12.66
C THR A 40 3.65 -4.22 12.47
N CYS A 41 2.59 -4.49 11.69
CA CYS A 41 1.56 -3.51 11.40
C CYS A 41 0.79 -3.07 12.66
N PRO A 42 0.22 -3.95 13.51
CA PRO A 42 -0.55 -3.51 14.67
C PRO A 42 0.25 -2.65 15.66
N PRO A 43 1.47 -2.98 16.08
CA PRO A 43 2.24 -2.13 17.00
C PRO A 43 2.69 -0.81 16.38
N GLY A 44 3.13 -0.79 15.11
CA GLY A 44 3.53 0.45 14.42
C GLY A 44 2.35 1.40 14.27
N MET A 45 1.20 0.88 13.82
CA MET A 45 -0.04 1.65 13.71
C MET A 45 -0.51 2.19 15.07
N ALA A 46 -0.40 1.41 16.15
CA ALA A 46 -0.77 1.86 17.49
C ALA A 46 0.07 3.06 17.94
N SER A 47 1.38 3.05 17.64
CA SER A 47 2.33 4.10 18.00
C SER A 47 1.91 5.46 17.40
N TYR A 48 1.71 5.53 16.09
CA TYR A 48 1.34 6.80 15.47
C TYR A 48 -0.10 7.23 15.82
N MET A 49 -1.05 6.27 15.90
CA MET A 49 -2.44 6.57 16.26
C MET A 49 -2.53 7.20 17.66
N GLU A 50 -1.69 6.76 18.59
CA GLU A 50 -1.61 7.37 19.92
C GLU A 50 -1.01 8.78 19.85
N ARG A 51 0.11 8.94 19.16
CA ARG A 51 0.84 10.20 19.01
C ARG A 51 -0.02 11.31 18.40
N TYR A 52 -0.79 10.99 17.37
CA TYR A 52 -1.61 11.95 16.62
C TYR A 52 -3.07 12.05 17.10
N GLY A 53 -3.49 11.21 18.05
CA GLY A 53 -4.83 11.27 18.58
C GLY A 53 -5.90 10.69 17.65
N VAL A 54 -5.56 9.69 16.84
CA VAL A 54 -6.52 8.98 15.97
C VAL A 54 -7.57 8.24 16.80
N VAL A 55 -8.84 8.15 16.31
CA VAL A 55 -9.99 7.56 17.04
C VAL A 55 -10.01 6.02 16.92
N ALA A 56 -8.85 5.42 16.88
CA ALA A 56 -8.64 3.97 16.95
C ALA A 56 -7.45 3.66 17.84
N ARG A 57 -7.35 2.42 18.34
CA ARG A 57 -6.15 1.97 19.08
C ARG A 57 -5.05 1.57 18.13
N THR A 58 -5.40 0.79 17.11
CA THR A 58 -4.53 0.23 16.09
C THR A 58 -5.39 -0.31 14.94
N LEU A 59 -4.76 -0.90 13.94
CA LEU A 59 -5.38 -1.82 13.00
C LEU A 59 -5.09 -3.26 13.43
N ASP A 60 -6.12 -4.10 13.45
CA ASP A 60 -5.96 -5.55 13.54
C ASP A 60 -5.76 -6.13 12.14
N VAL A 61 -5.01 -7.20 12.06
CA VAL A 61 -4.63 -7.87 10.82
C VAL A 61 -5.09 -9.33 10.88
N ALA A 62 -5.68 -9.81 9.81
CA ALA A 62 -6.03 -11.20 9.64
C ALA A 62 -5.73 -11.67 8.21
N VAL A 63 -5.41 -12.94 8.08
CA VAL A 63 -5.19 -13.58 6.80
C VAL A 63 -6.25 -14.66 6.60
N VAL A 64 -6.99 -14.55 5.49
CA VAL A 64 -8.01 -15.54 5.12
C VAL A 64 -7.67 -16.05 3.73
N ARG A 65 -7.38 -17.34 3.63
CA ARG A 65 -6.88 -17.97 2.39
C ARG A 65 -5.70 -17.21 1.76
N GLY A 66 -4.74 -16.80 2.58
CA GLY A 66 -3.59 -16.01 2.13
C GLY A 66 -3.86 -14.55 1.84
N HIS A 67 -5.12 -14.11 1.72
CA HIS A 67 -5.46 -12.71 1.48
C HIS A 67 -5.49 -11.91 2.78
N LEU A 68 -4.92 -10.71 2.74
CA LEU A 68 -4.77 -9.82 3.88
C LEU A 68 -6.01 -8.96 4.08
N TYR A 69 -6.52 -8.98 5.31
CA TYR A 69 -7.64 -8.16 5.76
C TYR A 69 -7.25 -7.36 6.99
N ILE A 70 -7.74 -6.14 7.07
CA ILE A 70 -7.53 -5.25 8.22
C ILE A 70 -8.87 -4.77 8.80
N THR A 71 -8.86 -4.45 10.09
CA THR A 71 -9.99 -3.82 10.77
C THR A 71 -9.49 -2.86 11.85
N PRO A 72 -10.08 -1.65 11.99
CA PRO A 72 -9.71 -0.73 13.06
C PRO A 72 -10.19 -1.27 14.41
N VAL A 73 -9.32 -1.18 15.41
CA VAL A 73 -9.64 -1.50 16.80
C VAL A 73 -10.18 -0.26 17.49
N PRO A 74 -11.46 -0.21 17.91
CA PRO A 74 -12.04 0.99 18.49
C PRO A 74 -11.40 1.35 19.84
N LEU A 75 -11.39 2.64 20.20
CA LEU A 75 -10.91 3.12 21.49
C LEU A 75 -11.78 2.62 22.66
N ALA A 76 -13.07 2.51 22.43
CA ALA A 76 -14.05 2.02 23.38
C ALA A 76 -15.26 1.42 22.65
N GLY A 77 -15.96 0.48 23.30
CA GLY A 77 -17.12 -0.19 22.74
C GLY A 77 -16.78 -1.52 22.06
N PRO A 78 -17.79 -2.27 21.64
CA PRO A 78 -17.64 -3.57 20.97
C PRO A 78 -17.15 -3.40 19.55
N ARG A 79 -16.41 -4.36 19.04
CA ARG A 79 -15.97 -4.44 17.63
C ARG A 79 -17.11 -4.79 16.67
N GLU A 80 -18.21 -5.35 17.18
CA GLU A 80 -19.32 -5.90 16.39
C GLU A 80 -20.47 -4.92 16.14
N SER A 81 -20.28 -3.61 16.41
CA SER A 81 -21.35 -2.65 16.20
C SER A 81 -21.68 -2.51 14.70
N ARG A 82 -22.85 -3.03 14.32
CA ARG A 82 -23.39 -2.91 12.95
C ARG A 82 -24.02 -1.53 12.67
N ARG A 83 -24.10 -0.69 13.69
CA ARG A 83 -24.72 0.65 13.60
C ARG A 83 -23.75 1.67 14.15
N SER A 84 -23.67 2.81 13.46
CA SER A 84 -22.97 3.96 14.00
C SER A 84 -23.55 4.31 15.39
N PRO A 85 -22.70 4.54 16.40
CA PRO A 85 -23.19 4.86 17.74
C PRO A 85 -23.97 6.19 17.71
N PRO A 86 -25.03 6.32 18.54
CA PRO A 86 -25.81 7.56 18.60
C PRO A 86 -24.92 8.79 18.87
N ARG A 87 -25.17 9.89 18.17
CA ARG A 87 -24.40 11.17 18.31
C ARG A 87 -24.24 11.61 19.76
N ALA A 88 -25.31 11.53 20.56
CA ALA A 88 -25.27 11.89 21.98
C ALA A 88 -24.30 11.02 22.79
N LEU A 89 -24.25 9.72 22.50
CA LEU A 89 -23.30 8.79 23.14
C LEU A 89 -21.86 9.12 22.75
N VAL A 90 -21.59 9.36 21.48
CA VAL A 90 -20.26 9.77 20.98
C VAL A 90 -19.85 11.09 21.62
N TRP A 91 -20.75 12.06 21.65
CA TRP A 91 -20.52 13.36 22.28
C TRP A 91 -20.14 13.20 23.75
N MET A 92 -20.90 12.40 24.51
CA MET A 92 -20.65 12.16 25.93
C MET A 92 -19.32 11.41 26.15
N LEU A 93 -19.10 10.27 25.45
CA LEU A 93 -17.89 9.46 25.60
C LEU A 93 -16.64 10.25 25.23
N SER A 94 -16.68 11.03 24.14
CA SER A 94 -15.53 11.80 23.68
C SER A 94 -15.06 12.87 24.67
N ARG A 95 -15.94 13.32 25.58
CA ARG A 95 -15.64 14.33 26.60
C ARG A 95 -15.37 13.76 27.98
N LEU A 96 -15.98 12.62 28.32
CA LEU A 96 -15.91 12.04 29.68
C LEU A 96 -14.92 10.87 29.76
N HIS A 97 -14.83 10.02 28.73
CA HIS A 97 -14.00 8.83 28.78
C HIS A 97 -12.49 9.18 28.70
N PRO A 98 -11.65 8.65 29.60
CA PRO A 98 -10.23 9.02 29.70
C PRO A 98 -9.44 8.82 28.39
N ALA A 99 -9.70 7.72 27.65
CA ALA A 99 -9.01 7.45 26.40
C ALA A 99 -9.30 8.52 25.34
N PHE A 100 -10.56 8.92 25.16
CA PHE A 100 -10.94 10.00 24.22
C PHE A 100 -10.36 11.35 24.64
N ARG A 101 -10.32 11.63 25.94
CA ARG A 101 -9.69 12.87 26.44
C ARG A 101 -8.19 12.91 26.17
N ARG A 102 -7.49 11.77 26.29
CA ARG A 102 -6.06 11.67 25.91
C ARG A 102 -5.90 11.92 24.42
N ARG A 103 -6.68 11.24 23.57
CA ARG A 103 -6.64 11.42 22.11
C ARG A 103 -6.97 12.85 21.70
N THR A 104 -7.96 13.50 22.33
CA THR A 104 -8.28 14.92 22.04
C THR A 104 -7.11 15.85 22.40
N ARG A 105 -6.38 15.59 23.49
CA ARG A 105 -5.18 16.37 23.84
C ARG A 105 -4.07 16.14 22.84
N ALA A 106 -3.81 14.89 22.45
CA ALA A 106 -2.82 14.54 21.43
C ALA A 106 -3.15 15.18 20.08
N ALA A 107 -4.40 15.07 19.60
CA ALA A 107 -4.86 15.70 18.37
C ALA A 107 -4.69 17.23 18.39
N ARG A 108 -5.05 17.89 19.50
CA ARG A 108 -4.84 19.34 19.66
C ARG A 108 -3.36 19.71 19.60
N ALA A 109 -2.50 18.96 20.29
CA ALA A 109 -1.06 19.19 20.29
C ALA A 109 -0.46 18.96 18.90
N ALA A 110 -0.87 17.91 18.22
CA ALA A 110 -0.40 17.57 16.87
C ALA A 110 -0.78 18.65 15.84
N LEU A 111 -2.02 19.12 15.86
CA LEU A 111 -2.49 20.19 14.96
C LEU A 111 -1.79 21.53 15.23
N ALA A 112 -1.44 21.82 16.49
CA ALA A 112 -0.76 23.05 16.86
C ALA A 112 0.75 23.01 16.55
N ALA A 113 1.44 21.90 16.90
CA ALA A 113 2.88 21.79 16.80
C ALA A 113 3.37 21.18 15.47
N ARG A 114 2.48 20.46 14.75
CA ARG A 114 2.79 19.79 13.47
C ARG A 114 4.07 18.92 13.55
N PRO A 115 4.12 17.93 14.48
CA PRO A 115 5.34 17.19 14.76
C PRO A 115 5.84 16.37 13.56
N TRP A 116 4.98 16.05 12.56
CA TRP A 116 5.39 15.43 11.31
C TRP A 116 6.50 16.18 10.58
N ARG A 117 6.57 17.52 10.71
CA ARG A 117 7.66 18.31 10.11
C ARG A 117 9.02 17.92 10.67
N ALA A 118 9.13 17.88 11.99
CA ALA A 118 10.38 17.50 12.65
C ALA A 118 10.76 16.04 12.37
N VAL A 119 9.78 15.12 12.28
CA VAL A 119 10.02 13.72 11.93
C VAL A 119 10.51 13.62 10.48
N THR A 120 9.86 14.31 9.55
CA THR A 120 10.27 14.31 8.13
C THR A 120 11.66 14.94 7.96
N ASP A 121 11.94 16.05 8.63
CA ASP A 121 13.26 16.67 8.58
C ASP A 121 14.35 15.75 9.18
N HIS A 122 14.06 15.07 10.29
CA HIS A 122 14.96 14.09 10.88
C HIS A 122 15.20 12.91 9.94
N TRP A 123 14.15 12.42 9.27
CA TRP A 123 14.30 11.37 8.26
C TRP A 123 15.30 11.77 7.19
N PHE A 124 15.11 12.88 6.53
CA PHE A 124 15.95 13.29 5.40
C PHE A 124 17.36 13.77 5.79
N THR A 125 17.57 14.13 7.05
CA THR A 125 18.88 14.62 7.51
C THR A 125 19.71 13.56 8.25
N VAL A 126 19.10 12.52 8.79
CA VAL A 126 19.77 11.53 9.65
C VAL A 126 19.31 10.10 9.38
N GLU A 127 18.03 9.82 9.57
CA GLU A 127 17.50 8.45 9.68
C GLU A 127 17.59 7.69 8.36
N ARG A 128 17.35 8.37 7.24
CA ARG A 128 17.46 7.82 5.88
C ARG A 128 18.84 7.20 5.62
N ASP A 129 19.89 7.93 5.91
CA ASP A 129 21.26 7.45 5.67
C ASP A 129 21.64 6.32 6.63
N GLU A 130 21.11 6.33 7.85
CA GLU A 130 21.27 5.23 8.80
C GLU A 130 20.61 3.94 8.31
N TRP A 131 19.40 3.99 7.76
CA TRP A 131 18.73 2.84 7.16
C TRP A 131 19.47 2.36 5.92
N ARG A 132 19.92 3.26 5.05
CA ARG A 132 20.71 2.90 3.86
C ARG A 132 21.99 2.17 4.27
N ARG A 133 22.69 2.63 5.28
CA ARG A 133 23.89 1.97 5.79
C ARG A 133 23.59 0.55 6.31
N ARG A 134 22.54 0.37 7.12
CA ARG A 134 22.12 -0.94 7.62
C ARG A 134 21.78 -1.91 6.47
N ASN A 135 21.05 -1.43 5.49
CA ASN A 135 20.71 -2.22 4.31
C ASN A 135 21.98 -2.63 3.54
N THR A 136 22.87 -1.68 3.28
CA THR A 136 24.14 -1.93 2.58
C THR A 136 25.03 -2.91 3.33
N GLU A 137 25.09 -2.86 4.66
CA GLU A 137 25.86 -3.83 5.47
C GLU A 137 25.38 -5.26 5.25
N VAL A 138 24.07 -5.48 5.17
CA VAL A 138 23.48 -6.80 4.88
C VAL A 138 23.66 -7.18 3.41
N GLU A 139 23.48 -6.24 2.49
CA GLU A 139 23.62 -6.44 1.05
C GLU A 139 25.03 -6.88 0.63
N ASN A 140 26.06 -6.37 1.31
CA ASN A 140 27.45 -6.68 1.03
C ASN A 140 27.83 -8.14 1.36
N VAL A 141 26.97 -8.88 2.07
CA VAL A 141 27.14 -10.31 2.29
C VAL A 141 26.56 -11.07 1.11
N ASP A 142 27.40 -11.80 0.36
CA ASP A 142 26.90 -12.67 -0.70
C ASP A 142 26.40 -13.99 -0.10
N PRO A 143 25.06 -14.25 -0.09
CA PRO A 143 24.52 -15.45 0.52
C PRO A 143 24.87 -16.73 -0.27
N ALA A 144 25.15 -16.64 -1.58
CA ALA A 144 25.46 -17.81 -2.40
C ALA A 144 26.80 -18.47 -2.02
N GLY A 145 27.72 -17.71 -1.43
CA GLY A 145 29.02 -18.22 -0.97
C GLY A 145 29.02 -18.76 0.46
N LEU A 146 27.89 -18.75 1.17
CA LEU A 146 27.80 -19.15 2.57
C LEU A 146 27.55 -20.65 2.74
N ASP A 147 28.18 -21.26 3.75
CA ASP A 147 27.75 -22.57 4.23
C ASP A 147 26.39 -22.50 4.96
N ALA A 148 25.78 -23.67 5.20
CA ALA A 148 24.43 -23.75 5.78
C ALA A 148 24.29 -23.00 7.13
N THR A 149 25.32 -23.06 8.00
CA THR A 149 25.28 -22.41 9.31
C THR A 149 25.35 -20.89 9.17
N ARG A 150 26.28 -20.40 8.35
CA ARG A 150 26.43 -18.96 8.09
C ARG A 150 25.23 -18.39 7.35
N LEU A 151 24.64 -19.16 6.43
CA LEU A 151 23.43 -18.79 5.71
C LEU A 151 22.24 -18.68 6.66
N ALA A 152 22.11 -19.61 7.62
CA ALA A 152 21.09 -19.52 8.67
C ALA A 152 21.22 -18.23 9.51
N ASP A 153 22.45 -17.83 9.85
CA ASP A 153 22.70 -16.59 10.58
C ASP A 153 22.41 -15.35 9.73
N HIS A 154 22.73 -15.41 8.44
CA HIS A 154 22.42 -14.34 7.48
C HIS A 154 20.91 -14.19 7.27
N LEU A 155 20.15 -15.28 7.15
CA LEU A 155 18.68 -15.25 7.10
C LEU A 155 18.08 -14.58 8.34
N ARG A 156 18.60 -14.90 9.54
CA ARG A 156 18.17 -14.22 10.78
C ARG A 156 18.50 -12.72 10.76
N ALA A 157 19.64 -12.34 10.19
CA ALA A 157 20.02 -10.92 10.05
C ALA A 157 19.10 -10.18 9.11
N CYS A 158 18.79 -10.74 7.93
CA CYS A 158 17.81 -10.20 6.98
C CYS A 158 16.42 -10.09 7.63
N HIS A 159 15.96 -11.13 8.33
CA HIS A 159 14.66 -11.11 9.01
C HIS A 159 14.56 -10.02 10.08
N ARG A 160 15.62 -9.83 10.90
CA ARG A 160 15.65 -8.71 11.86
C ARG A 160 15.62 -7.35 11.18
N LEU A 161 16.33 -7.19 10.07
CA LEU A 161 16.35 -5.96 9.28
C LEU A 161 14.95 -5.64 8.74
N VAL A 162 14.30 -6.61 8.10
CA VAL A 162 12.93 -6.48 7.56
C VAL A 162 11.94 -6.17 8.67
N THR A 163 11.96 -6.91 9.79
CA THR A 163 11.04 -6.72 10.91
C THR A 163 11.16 -5.31 11.50
N SER A 164 12.40 -4.84 11.72
CA SER A 164 12.62 -3.49 12.22
C SER A 164 12.22 -2.41 11.21
N GLY A 165 12.48 -2.66 9.92
CA GLY A 165 12.10 -1.76 8.83
C GLY A 165 10.58 -1.61 8.71
N TYR A 166 9.84 -2.72 8.66
CA TYR A 166 8.37 -2.69 8.60
C TYR A 166 7.73 -2.08 9.84
N LEU A 167 8.27 -2.35 11.03
CA LEU A 167 7.79 -1.67 12.24
C LEU A 167 7.93 -0.15 12.10
N ARG A 168 9.12 0.32 11.67
CA ARG A 168 9.37 1.74 11.45
C ARG A 168 8.50 2.32 10.33
N HIS A 169 8.30 1.58 9.25
CA HIS A 169 7.40 1.94 8.16
C HIS A 169 6.00 2.30 8.67
N PHE A 170 5.41 1.42 9.48
CA PHE A 170 4.08 1.68 10.05
C PHE A 170 4.06 2.78 11.12
N GLU A 171 5.13 2.98 11.87
CA GLU A 171 5.24 4.11 12.81
C GLU A 171 5.23 5.46 12.11
N LEU A 172 5.80 5.54 10.88
CA LEU A 172 5.85 6.74 10.07
C LEU A 172 4.53 7.07 9.36
N HIS A 173 3.56 6.16 9.30
CA HIS A 173 2.27 6.39 8.63
C HIS A 173 1.47 7.59 9.18
N GLY A 174 1.73 8.03 10.40
CA GLY A 174 1.17 9.28 10.90
C GLY A 174 1.84 10.53 10.32
N ASP A 175 3.08 10.40 9.88
CA ASP A 175 3.90 11.50 9.38
C ASP A 175 3.79 11.63 7.85
N ASP A 176 3.56 10.53 7.15
CA ASP A 176 3.45 10.47 5.68
C ASP A 176 2.02 10.55 5.14
N LEU A 177 1.01 10.07 5.87
CA LEU A 177 -0.38 10.06 5.42
C LEU A 177 -1.23 11.20 6.02
N LEU A 178 -1.02 11.53 7.30
CA LEU A 178 -1.89 12.49 7.99
C LEU A 178 -1.84 13.90 7.38
N PRO A 179 -0.69 14.47 6.98
CA PRO A 179 -0.66 15.79 6.32
C PRO A 179 -1.42 15.80 4.99
N VAL A 180 -1.33 14.71 4.21
CA VAL A 180 -2.10 14.56 2.97
C VAL A 180 -3.59 14.51 3.26
N GLY A 181 -4.00 13.69 4.23
CA GLY A 181 -5.40 13.63 4.67
C GLY A 181 -5.92 14.95 5.22
N LEU A 182 -5.09 15.74 5.93
CA LEU A 182 -5.46 17.08 6.40
C LEU A 182 -5.71 18.05 5.24
N LEU A 183 -4.86 18.05 4.22
CA LEU A 183 -5.07 18.85 3.02
C LEU A 183 -6.41 18.50 2.37
N ILE A 184 -6.67 17.20 2.14
CA ILE A 184 -7.89 16.73 1.49
C ILE A 184 -9.13 17.10 2.34
N ALA A 185 -9.12 16.77 3.64
CA ALA A 185 -10.24 17.06 4.53
C ALA A 185 -10.55 18.57 4.62
N ARG A 186 -9.54 19.44 4.62
CA ARG A 186 -9.74 20.89 4.61
C ARG A 186 -10.25 21.41 3.26
N CYS A 187 -9.75 20.85 2.16
CA CYS A 187 -10.29 21.17 0.83
C CYS A 187 -11.77 20.79 0.73
N GLN A 188 -12.17 19.62 1.23
CA GLN A 188 -13.58 19.21 1.30
C GLN A 188 -14.43 20.18 2.15
N GLU A 189 -13.94 20.62 3.33
CA GLU A 189 -14.63 21.63 4.15
C GLU A 189 -14.80 22.96 3.40
N TRP A 190 -13.89 23.33 2.51
CA TRP A 190 -13.97 24.54 1.67
C TRP A 190 -14.77 24.32 0.38
N GLY A 191 -15.32 23.13 0.15
CA GLY A 191 -16.10 22.78 -1.05
C GLY A 191 -15.24 22.51 -2.28
N VAL A 192 -13.96 22.20 -2.12
CA VAL A 192 -13.04 21.85 -3.20
C VAL A 192 -13.04 20.34 -3.40
N ASP A 193 -13.07 19.91 -4.65
CA ASP A 193 -13.02 18.51 -5.03
C ASP A 193 -11.73 17.85 -4.52
N PRO A 194 -11.81 16.69 -3.83
CA PRO A 194 -10.66 15.90 -3.42
C PRO A 194 -9.66 15.56 -4.53
N ALA A 195 -10.14 15.37 -5.76
CA ALA A 195 -9.29 15.11 -6.92
C ALA A 195 -8.34 16.29 -7.22
N LEU A 196 -8.81 17.53 -7.07
CA LEU A 196 -7.97 18.71 -7.20
C LEU A 196 -6.93 18.80 -6.08
N ALA A 197 -7.35 18.50 -4.83
CA ALA A 197 -6.43 18.46 -3.69
C ALA A 197 -5.30 17.45 -3.90
N SER A 198 -5.61 16.26 -4.41
CA SER A 198 -4.64 15.24 -4.78
C SER A 198 -3.79 15.68 -5.98
N GLY A 199 -4.36 16.39 -6.96
CA GLY A 199 -3.65 16.93 -8.12
C GLY A 199 -2.58 17.98 -7.74
N ALA A 200 -2.75 18.67 -6.61
CA ALA A 200 -1.75 19.62 -6.12
C ALA A 200 -0.45 18.94 -5.62
N LEU A 201 -0.48 17.63 -5.42
CA LEU A 201 0.69 16.84 -5.02
C LEU A 201 1.47 16.27 -6.22
N ALA A 202 1.03 16.53 -7.45
CA ALA A 202 1.74 16.07 -8.65
C ALA A 202 3.18 16.62 -8.67
N GLY A 203 4.15 15.73 -8.83
CA GLY A 203 5.58 16.07 -8.78
C GLY A 203 6.15 16.38 -7.40
N ALA A 204 5.35 16.24 -6.34
CA ALA A 204 5.82 16.43 -4.96
C ALA A 204 6.75 15.29 -4.52
N SER A 205 6.53 14.11 -5.05
CA SER A 205 7.38 12.96 -4.80
C SER A 205 7.68 12.23 -6.10
N ARG A 206 8.86 11.68 -6.20
CA ARG A 206 9.26 10.75 -7.23
C ARG A 206 9.69 9.48 -6.52
N ALA A 207 8.95 8.39 -6.76
CA ALA A 207 9.39 7.09 -6.24
C ALA A 207 10.87 6.88 -6.60
N PRO A 208 11.76 6.59 -5.64
CA PRO A 208 13.17 6.42 -5.93
C PRO A 208 13.34 5.28 -6.93
N HIS A 209 14.08 5.55 -8.00
CA HIS A 209 14.38 4.53 -9.00
C HIS A 209 15.24 3.43 -8.35
N ALA A 210 15.02 2.17 -8.67
CA ALA A 210 15.76 1.08 -8.06
C ALA A 210 17.27 1.21 -8.24
N SER A 211 17.74 1.77 -9.38
CA SER A 211 19.15 2.08 -9.60
C SER A 211 19.70 3.14 -8.64
N GLU A 212 18.85 3.96 -8.03
CA GLU A 212 19.24 4.99 -7.06
C GLU A 212 19.27 4.44 -5.62
N VAL A 213 18.64 3.28 -5.37
CA VAL A 213 18.55 2.65 -4.04
C VAL A 213 19.38 1.37 -4.00
N SER A 214 18.91 0.31 -4.65
CA SER A 214 19.59 -1.00 -4.73
C SER A 214 18.94 -1.88 -5.79
N GLY A 215 19.75 -2.63 -6.53
CA GLY A 215 19.28 -3.66 -7.45
C GLY A 215 18.56 -4.83 -6.77
N TRP A 216 18.69 -4.97 -5.45
CA TRP A 216 17.99 -5.99 -4.67
C TRP A 216 16.64 -5.53 -4.10
N MET A 217 16.22 -4.31 -4.35
CA MET A 217 14.89 -3.85 -3.98
C MET A 217 13.81 -4.63 -4.71
N LEU A 218 12.73 -5.05 -4.01
CA LEU A 218 11.55 -5.61 -4.66
C LEU A 218 10.87 -4.55 -5.52
N VAL A 219 10.45 -4.94 -6.72
CA VAL A 219 9.81 -4.02 -7.66
C VAL A 219 8.50 -4.53 -8.25
N THR A 220 8.26 -5.86 -8.35
CA THR A 220 7.00 -6.38 -8.89
C THR A 220 5.88 -6.50 -7.85
N GLY A 221 6.09 -5.99 -6.65
CA GLY A 221 5.13 -6.00 -5.55
C GLY A 221 5.85 -5.95 -4.20
N TYR A 222 5.16 -6.37 -3.15
CA TYR A 222 5.63 -6.24 -1.77
C TYR A 222 5.94 -7.57 -1.09
N ASP A 223 5.49 -8.70 -1.66
CA ASP A 223 5.65 -10.05 -1.09
C ASP A 223 6.92 -10.74 -1.60
N LEU A 224 7.36 -11.78 -0.91
CA LEU A 224 8.59 -12.53 -1.20
C LEU A 224 8.54 -13.34 -2.51
N ASP A 225 7.39 -13.54 -3.13
CA ASP A 225 7.27 -14.10 -4.47
C ASP A 225 7.47 -13.06 -5.58
N CYS A 226 7.56 -11.79 -5.22
CA CYS A 226 7.83 -10.69 -6.15
C CYS A 226 9.32 -10.61 -6.49
N LEU A 227 9.62 -10.10 -7.71
CA LEU A 227 10.99 -10.03 -8.21
C LEU A 227 11.70 -8.76 -7.76
N THR A 228 13.01 -8.87 -7.58
CA THR A 228 13.91 -7.74 -7.42
C THR A 228 14.31 -7.16 -8.78
N TRP A 229 14.90 -5.96 -8.75
CA TRP A 229 15.41 -5.32 -9.95
C TRP A 229 16.49 -6.16 -10.65
N ASN A 230 17.41 -6.76 -9.89
CA ASN A 230 18.46 -7.62 -10.42
C ASN A 230 17.92 -8.88 -11.12
N GLU A 231 16.77 -9.40 -10.66
CA GLU A 231 16.12 -10.56 -11.28
C GLU A 231 15.40 -10.21 -12.60
N LEU A 232 14.96 -8.95 -12.76
CA LEU A 232 14.34 -8.46 -14.00
C LEU A 232 15.38 -8.14 -15.10
N GLY A 233 16.63 -7.90 -14.73
CA GLY A 233 17.68 -7.54 -15.70
C GLY A 233 17.48 -6.16 -16.38
N ASP A 234 18.12 -5.93 -17.52
CA ASP A 234 18.13 -4.65 -18.25
C ASP A 234 16.77 -4.22 -18.83
N THR A 235 15.72 -5.04 -18.69
CA THR A 235 14.36 -4.68 -19.17
C THR A 235 13.71 -3.61 -18.31
N ALA A 236 14.33 -3.27 -17.20
CA ALA A 236 13.81 -2.40 -16.20
C ALA A 236 14.38 -0.97 -16.35
N GLY A 237 13.70 -0.12 -17.05
CA GLY A 237 13.78 1.26 -16.67
C GLY A 237 14.30 2.27 -17.65
N VAL A 238 13.39 2.77 -18.42
CA VAL A 238 13.51 4.15 -18.90
C VAL A 238 12.81 5.03 -17.85
N ALA A 239 13.55 5.92 -17.20
CA ALA A 239 12.97 7.03 -16.48
C ALA A 239 12.22 7.87 -17.51
N VAL A 240 10.90 7.87 -17.46
CA VAL A 240 10.11 8.71 -18.34
C VAL A 240 10.11 10.10 -17.77
N PRO A 241 10.54 11.11 -18.53
CA PRO A 241 10.37 12.48 -18.14
C PRO A 241 8.87 12.82 -18.17
N GLY A 242 8.16 12.60 -17.09
CA GLY A 242 6.88 13.24 -16.87
C GLY A 242 7.14 14.71 -16.56
N HIS A 243 6.32 15.60 -17.10
CA HIS A 243 6.26 16.98 -16.65
C HIS A 243 4.99 17.13 -15.80
N PRO A 244 5.05 16.79 -14.50
CA PRO A 244 3.88 16.93 -13.64
C PRO A 244 3.51 18.41 -13.55
N HIS A 245 2.24 18.72 -13.78
CA HIS A 245 1.69 20.05 -13.60
C HIS A 245 0.82 20.05 -12.34
N PRO A 246 1.36 20.47 -11.16
CA PRO A 246 0.58 20.53 -9.95
C PRO A 246 -0.58 21.53 -10.11
N VAL A 247 -1.75 21.13 -9.62
CA VAL A 247 -2.94 21.99 -9.62
C VAL A 247 -2.72 23.16 -8.66
N ASP A 248 -2.91 24.40 -9.12
CA ASP A 248 -2.92 25.56 -8.25
C ASP A 248 -4.27 25.69 -7.52
N LEU A 249 -4.36 25.10 -6.34
CA LEU A 249 -5.56 25.11 -5.51
C LEU A 249 -6.03 26.51 -5.10
N ARG A 250 -5.19 27.55 -5.19
CA ARG A 250 -5.61 28.94 -4.86
C ARG A 250 -6.73 29.45 -5.76
N GLN A 251 -6.83 28.90 -6.98
CA GLN A 251 -7.90 29.23 -7.92
C GLN A 251 -9.27 28.66 -7.49
N HIS A 252 -9.28 27.67 -6.61
CA HIS A 252 -10.48 26.95 -6.16
C HIS A 252 -10.84 27.23 -4.70
N VAL A 253 -10.00 27.98 -3.98
CA VAL A 253 -10.16 28.28 -2.55
C VAL A 253 -10.27 29.78 -2.34
N ARG A 254 -11.14 30.22 -1.43
CA ARG A 254 -11.29 31.66 -1.12
C ARG A 254 -9.99 32.23 -0.55
N ALA A 255 -9.72 33.50 -0.85
CA ALA A 255 -8.51 34.22 -0.45
C ALA A 255 -8.20 34.14 1.06
N GLU A 256 -9.24 34.14 1.90
CA GLU A 256 -9.13 34.06 3.36
C GLU A 256 -8.46 32.74 3.84
N HIS A 257 -8.49 31.67 3.02
CA HIS A 257 -7.89 30.38 3.33
C HIS A 257 -6.51 30.15 2.68
N HIS A 258 -6.02 31.08 1.83
CA HIS A 258 -4.79 30.90 1.07
C HIS A 258 -3.54 30.68 1.96
N ALA A 259 -3.47 31.36 3.11
CA ALA A 259 -2.36 31.18 4.04
C ALA A 259 -2.35 29.76 4.68
N GLU A 260 -3.52 29.27 5.08
CA GLU A 260 -3.67 27.92 5.62
C GLU A 260 -3.40 26.87 4.53
N LEU A 261 -3.95 27.09 3.32
CA LEU A 261 -3.75 26.21 2.16
C LEU A 261 -2.27 26.03 1.83
N ALA A 262 -1.50 27.13 1.74
CA ALA A 262 -0.07 27.08 1.42
C ALA A 262 0.70 26.21 2.41
N VAL A 263 0.33 26.28 3.69
CA VAL A 263 0.94 25.47 4.74
C VAL A 263 0.55 24.00 4.63
N LEU A 264 -0.72 23.70 4.32
CA LEU A 264 -1.20 22.32 4.15
C LEU A 264 -0.59 21.66 2.93
N VAL A 265 -0.49 22.35 1.80
CA VAL A 265 0.15 21.85 0.58
C VAL A 265 1.63 21.56 0.84
N ALA A 266 2.37 22.48 1.47
CA ALA A 266 3.78 22.24 1.79
C ALA A 266 3.98 21.02 2.70
N ASP A 267 3.15 20.86 3.74
CA ASP A 267 3.21 19.70 4.62
C ASP A 267 2.86 18.41 3.88
N ALA A 268 1.84 18.42 3.01
CA ALA A 268 1.39 17.26 2.26
C ALA A 268 2.43 16.82 1.19
N CYS A 269 3.06 17.77 0.48
CA CYS A 269 4.15 17.47 -0.46
C CYS A 269 5.33 16.79 0.24
N ARG A 270 5.74 17.33 1.39
CA ARG A 270 6.85 16.77 2.15
C ARG A 270 6.54 15.39 2.74
N ALA A 271 5.27 15.16 3.12
CA ALA A 271 4.78 13.86 3.57
C ALA A 271 4.73 12.82 2.44
N ALA A 272 4.35 13.23 1.23
CA ALA A 272 4.37 12.35 0.06
C ALA A 272 5.80 11.90 -0.28
N GLU A 273 6.78 12.81 -0.25
CA GLU A 273 8.20 12.50 -0.43
C GLU A 273 8.70 11.48 0.63
N LEU A 274 8.34 11.69 1.92
CA LEU A 274 8.66 10.74 2.99
C LEU A 274 8.08 9.35 2.74
N ARG A 275 6.82 9.27 2.28
CA ARG A 275 6.12 8.00 2.08
C ARG A 275 6.84 7.12 1.07
N ASP A 276 7.21 7.68 -0.08
CA ASP A 276 7.84 6.91 -1.15
C ASP A 276 9.26 6.48 -0.76
N ASP A 277 10.03 7.37 -0.14
CA ASP A 277 11.37 7.08 0.35
C ASP A 277 11.35 6.02 1.48
N ASN A 278 10.44 6.17 2.44
CA ASN A 278 10.21 5.20 3.52
C ASN A 278 9.85 3.81 2.97
N GLY A 279 8.88 3.72 2.06
CA GLY A 279 8.46 2.45 1.44
C GLY A 279 9.61 1.71 0.77
N ALA A 280 10.47 2.43 0.03
CA ALA A 280 11.63 1.86 -0.63
C ALA A 280 12.70 1.38 0.38
N ILE A 281 13.08 2.23 1.32
CA ILE A 281 14.27 2.03 2.17
C ILE A 281 13.98 1.11 3.36
N THR A 282 12.82 1.21 4.00
CA THR A 282 12.48 0.38 5.17
C THR A 282 11.67 -0.87 4.81
N GLY A 283 11.09 -0.92 3.62
CA GLY A 283 10.25 -2.02 3.13
C GLY A 283 10.87 -2.81 1.99
N ALA A 284 10.82 -2.28 0.76
CA ALA A 284 11.13 -3.03 -0.45
C ALA A 284 12.59 -3.50 -0.55
N TRP A 285 13.56 -2.68 -0.13
CA TRP A 285 14.97 -3.07 -0.12
C TRP A 285 15.28 -4.17 0.90
N PRO A 286 14.99 -4.05 2.20
CA PRO A 286 15.19 -5.14 3.15
C PRO A 286 14.49 -6.44 2.75
N MET A 287 13.27 -6.35 2.20
CA MET A 287 12.51 -7.51 1.74
C MET A 287 13.19 -8.23 0.58
N GLY A 288 13.76 -7.49 -0.37
CA GLY A 288 14.53 -8.06 -1.47
C GLY A 288 15.80 -8.76 -0.99
N LEU A 289 16.48 -8.21 0.03
CA LEU A 289 17.64 -8.86 0.67
C LEU A 289 17.22 -10.17 1.37
N LEU A 290 16.07 -10.19 2.04
CA LEU A 290 15.53 -11.42 2.62
C LEU A 290 15.21 -12.44 1.54
N ARG A 291 14.54 -12.05 0.44
CA ARG A 291 14.29 -12.91 -0.71
C ARG A 291 15.59 -13.50 -1.26
N ARG A 292 16.62 -12.69 -1.50
CA ARG A 292 17.95 -13.15 -1.97
C ARG A 292 18.53 -14.22 -1.06
N ALA A 293 18.44 -14.04 0.25
CA ALA A 293 18.93 -15.03 1.22
C ALA A 293 18.07 -16.31 1.23
N MET A 294 16.74 -16.20 1.06
CA MET A 294 15.86 -17.37 0.96
C MET A 294 16.11 -18.18 -0.32
N LEU A 295 16.36 -17.52 -1.44
CA LEU A 295 16.71 -18.20 -2.70
C LEU A 295 18.04 -18.94 -2.57
N ALA A 296 19.05 -18.35 -1.92
CA ALA A 296 20.32 -19.05 -1.63
C ALA A 296 20.12 -20.27 -0.71
N ALA A 297 19.19 -20.20 0.26
CA ALA A 297 18.80 -21.36 1.04
C ALA A 297 18.09 -22.40 0.16
N GLY A 298 17.29 -21.97 -0.81
CA GLY A 298 16.64 -22.81 -1.81
C GLY A 298 17.65 -23.58 -2.67
N ASP A 299 18.74 -22.94 -3.10
CA ASP A 299 19.81 -23.60 -3.86
C ASP A 299 20.42 -24.79 -3.09
N LEU A 300 20.53 -24.68 -1.76
CA LEU A 300 21.04 -25.77 -0.91
C LEU A 300 19.97 -26.83 -0.62
N LEU A 301 18.73 -26.43 -0.33
CA LEU A 301 17.66 -27.29 0.17
C LEU A 301 16.80 -27.89 -0.93
N CYS A 302 16.60 -27.14 -2.02
CA CYS A 302 15.71 -27.47 -3.14
C CYS A 302 16.37 -27.15 -4.50
N PRO A 303 17.55 -27.71 -4.84
CA PRO A 303 18.35 -27.27 -5.98
C PRO A 303 17.64 -27.40 -7.34
N ALA A 304 16.60 -28.24 -7.45
CA ALA A 304 15.81 -28.36 -8.67
C ALA A 304 14.80 -27.19 -8.85
N ASP A 305 14.45 -26.49 -7.78
CA ASP A 305 13.58 -25.32 -7.78
C ASP A 305 13.83 -24.48 -6.51
N PRO A 306 14.85 -23.62 -6.50
CA PRO A 306 15.20 -22.79 -5.36
C PRO A 306 14.09 -21.84 -4.91
N THR A 307 13.20 -21.47 -5.83
CA THR A 307 12.08 -20.56 -5.54
C THR A 307 11.06 -21.14 -4.58
N LEU A 308 11.07 -22.47 -4.32
CA LEU A 308 10.25 -23.10 -3.29
C LEU A 308 10.57 -22.60 -1.88
N ALA A 309 11.77 -22.08 -1.64
CA ALA A 309 12.17 -21.58 -0.34
C ALA A 309 11.31 -20.38 0.13
N VAL A 310 10.73 -19.58 -0.77
CA VAL A 310 9.85 -18.46 -0.40
C VAL A 310 8.51 -18.91 0.22
N GLU A 311 8.16 -20.20 0.10
CA GLU A 311 6.95 -20.76 0.72
C GLU A 311 7.17 -21.18 2.18
N ALA A 312 8.43 -21.14 2.66
CA ALA A 312 8.77 -21.38 4.06
C ALA A 312 8.81 -20.07 4.85
N THR A 313 8.75 -20.17 6.17
CA THR A 313 9.17 -19.09 7.05
C THR A 313 10.69 -19.10 7.24
N VAL A 314 11.25 -17.97 7.69
CA VAL A 314 12.70 -17.90 8.01
C VAL A 314 13.07 -18.91 9.07
N ASP A 315 12.27 -19.10 10.11
CA ASP A 315 12.52 -20.08 11.18
C ASP A 315 12.54 -21.52 10.67
N GLU A 316 11.67 -21.86 9.72
CA GLU A 316 11.64 -23.16 9.07
C GLU A 316 12.90 -23.38 8.21
N LEU A 317 13.32 -22.38 7.42
CA LEU A 317 14.56 -22.49 6.63
C LEU A 317 15.80 -22.63 7.52
N VAL A 318 15.86 -21.85 8.58
CA VAL A 318 16.94 -21.93 9.58
C VAL A 318 16.98 -23.32 10.22
N SER A 319 15.82 -23.88 10.58
CA SER A 319 15.74 -25.24 11.15
C SER A 319 16.25 -26.30 10.17
N LEU A 320 15.92 -26.20 8.90
CA LEU A 320 16.41 -27.09 7.86
C LEU A 320 17.92 -26.97 7.65
N LEU A 321 18.46 -25.75 7.55
CA LEU A 321 19.89 -25.50 7.35
C LEU A 321 20.74 -25.96 8.52
N THR A 322 20.21 -25.92 9.75
CA THR A 322 20.90 -26.35 10.96
C THR A 322 20.68 -27.82 11.30
N GLY A 323 19.96 -28.58 10.47
CA GLY A 323 19.72 -30.01 10.65
C GLY A 323 18.70 -30.35 11.74
N ALA A 324 17.94 -29.37 12.25
CA ALA A 324 16.88 -29.62 13.23
C ALA A 324 15.66 -30.36 12.63
N GLY A 325 15.60 -30.47 11.30
CA GLY A 325 14.50 -31.16 10.58
C GLY A 325 13.27 -30.26 10.42
N GLY A 326 12.17 -30.83 9.98
CA GLY A 326 10.88 -30.15 9.86
C GLY A 326 10.27 -30.24 8.46
N LEU A 327 10.29 -29.18 7.71
CA LEU A 327 9.61 -29.02 6.44
C LEU A 327 10.27 -29.84 5.32
N THR A 328 9.47 -30.42 4.44
CA THR A 328 9.96 -31.18 3.27
C THR A 328 9.69 -30.38 1.99
N ARG A 329 10.44 -30.70 0.90
CA ARG A 329 10.17 -30.14 -0.42
C ARG A 329 8.72 -30.39 -0.88
N VAL A 330 8.17 -31.56 -0.58
CA VAL A 330 6.78 -31.91 -0.93
C VAL A 330 5.79 -30.97 -0.24
N GLU A 331 6.07 -30.63 1.00
CA GLU A 331 5.22 -29.68 1.75
C GLU A 331 5.35 -28.27 1.20
N LEU A 332 6.55 -27.80 0.83
CA LEU A 332 6.74 -26.48 0.18
C LEU A 332 5.98 -26.40 -1.15
N ASP A 333 6.09 -27.44 -1.99
CA ASP A 333 5.36 -27.50 -3.25
C ASP A 333 3.83 -27.57 -3.04
N ARG A 334 3.37 -28.26 -1.98
CA ARG A 334 1.97 -28.25 -1.59
C ARG A 334 1.50 -26.85 -1.18
N ARG A 335 2.31 -26.11 -0.39
CA ARG A 335 2.01 -24.72 0.03
C ARG A 335 1.93 -23.80 -1.19
N ARG A 336 2.88 -23.90 -2.12
CA ARG A 336 2.85 -23.12 -3.38
C ARG A 336 1.58 -23.36 -4.17
N ARG A 337 1.24 -24.63 -4.40
CA ARG A 337 0.02 -24.98 -5.12
C ARG A 337 -1.22 -24.45 -4.43
N GLN A 338 -1.29 -24.53 -3.10
CA GLN A 338 -2.41 -24.00 -2.34
C GLN A 338 -2.47 -22.47 -2.45
N ARG A 339 -1.35 -21.77 -2.29
CA ARG A 339 -1.29 -20.29 -2.40
C ARG A 339 -1.69 -19.80 -3.79
N LEU A 340 -1.22 -20.47 -4.85
CA LEU A 340 -1.61 -20.14 -6.22
C LEU A 340 -3.10 -20.41 -6.46
N ALA A 341 -3.64 -21.50 -5.94
CA ALA A 341 -5.07 -21.79 -6.02
C ALA A 341 -5.91 -20.76 -5.24
N ASP A 342 -5.46 -20.34 -4.06
CA ASP A 342 -6.13 -19.31 -3.27
C ASP A 342 -6.01 -17.92 -3.93
N SER A 343 -4.90 -17.62 -4.62
CA SER A 343 -4.74 -16.38 -5.40
C SER A 343 -5.73 -16.27 -6.58
N ALA A 344 -6.15 -17.41 -7.13
CA ALA A 344 -7.13 -17.47 -8.22
C ALA A 344 -8.59 -17.30 -7.73
N LEU A 345 -8.84 -17.27 -6.42
CA LEU A 345 -10.18 -17.07 -5.88
C LEU A 345 -10.57 -15.58 -5.97
N ASP A 346 -11.85 -15.34 -6.24
CA ASP A 346 -12.44 -13.98 -6.16
C ASP A 346 -12.64 -13.60 -4.68
N ALA A 347 -11.55 -13.16 -4.04
CA ALA A 347 -11.56 -12.79 -2.64
C ALA A 347 -12.37 -11.50 -2.44
N PRO A 348 -13.40 -11.50 -1.55
CA PRO A 348 -14.28 -10.35 -1.37
C PRO A 348 -13.53 -9.13 -0.85
N PRO A 349 -13.92 -7.90 -1.26
CA PRO A 349 -13.28 -6.66 -0.80
C PRO A 349 -13.49 -6.41 0.70
N ALA A 350 -14.54 -7.00 1.28
CA ALA A 350 -14.84 -6.93 2.71
C ALA A 350 -15.48 -8.23 3.21
N ILE A 351 -15.22 -8.57 4.48
CA ILE A 351 -15.77 -9.73 5.18
C ILE A 351 -16.38 -9.27 6.51
N GLY A 352 -17.54 -9.84 6.87
CA GLY A 352 -18.25 -9.48 8.09
C GLY A 352 -19.17 -8.27 7.91
N PRO A 353 -19.67 -7.66 8.99
CA PRO A 353 -20.55 -6.50 8.93
C PRO A 353 -19.79 -5.25 8.45
N GLU A 354 -20.51 -4.33 7.81
CA GLU A 354 -19.95 -3.03 7.43
C GLU A 354 -19.36 -2.28 8.65
N LEU A 355 -18.22 -1.62 8.44
CA LEU A 355 -17.56 -0.84 9.49
C LEU A 355 -18.40 0.38 9.86
N ALA A 356 -18.83 0.45 11.11
CA ALA A 356 -19.56 1.59 11.63
C ALA A 356 -18.60 2.75 11.98
N ILE A 357 -18.58 3.79 11.16
CA ILE A 357 -17.80 4.99 11.44
C ILE A 357 -18.57 5.86 12.43
N PRO A 358 -17.97 6.30 13.56
CA PRO A 358 -18.63 7.19 14.50
C PRO A 358 -18.86 8.57 13.86
N PRO A 359 -19.97 9.26 14.18
CA PRO A 359 -20.24 10.60 13.67
C PRO A 359 -19.17 11.60 14.13
N LEU A 360 -18.31 12.02 13.19
CA LEU A 360 -17.15 12.88 13.48
C LEU A 360 -17.57 14.24 14.04
N ASP A 361 -18.69 14.76 13.62
CA ASP A 361 -19.24 16.05 14.09
C ASP A 361 -19.71 16.04 15.56
N ALA A 362 -19.87 14.83 16.16
CA ALA A 362 -20.11 14.70 17.59
C ALA A 362 -18.82 14.74 18.44
N LEU A 363 -17.66 14.62 17.81
CA LEU A 363 -16.35 14.66 18.47
C LEU A 363 -15.90 16.11 18.76
N PRO A 364 -14.99 16.32 19.75
CA PRO A 364 -14.27 17.59 19.86
C PRO A 364 -13.53 17.95 18.56
N ARG A 365 -13.56 19.22 18.15
CA ARG A 365 -13.03 19.67 16.84
C ARG A 365 -11.63 19.12 16.48
N PRO A 366 -10.61 19.15 17.37
CA PRO A 366 -9.29 18.59 17.02
C PRO A 366 -9.36 17.10 16.68
N LEU A 367 -10.16 16.34 17.45
CA LEU A 367 -10.33 14.91 17.24
C LEU A 367 -11.13 14.62 15.96
N ALA A 368 -12.14 15.43 15.66
CA ALA A 368 -12.92 15.34 14.44
C ALA A 368 -12.06 15.60 13.19
N LEU A 369 -11.18 16.61 13.24
CA LEU A 369 -10.30 16.94 12.12
C LEU A 369 -9.24 15.85 11.86
N ILE A 370 -8.61 15.33 12.91
CA ILE A 370 -7.70 14.18 12.76
C ILE A 370 -8.44 12.94 12.23
N GLY A 371 -9.66 12.69 12.73
CA GLY A 371 -10.50 11.59 12.23
C GLY A 371 -10.88 11.77 10.75
N ALA A 372 -11.28 12.96 10.35
CA ALA A 372 -11.57 13.28 8.95
C ALA A 372 -10.34 13.10 8.05
N ALA A 373 -9.18 13.59 8.49
CA ALA A 373 -7.92 13.44 7.77
C ALA A 373 -7.52 11.96 7.64
N GLN A 374 -7.69 11.16 8.69
CA GLN A 374 -7.41 9.72 8.66
C GLN A 374 -8.33 8.98 7.68
N LEU A 375 -9.62 9.30 7.67
CA LEU A 375 -10.57 8.72 6.73
C LEU A 375 -10.26 9.16 5.30
N ALA A 376 -10.03 10.46 5.08
CA ALA A 376 -9.68 10.98 3.76
C ALA A 376 -8.42 10.30 3.21
N ALA A 377 -7.36 10.14 4.02
CA ALA A 377 -6.16 9.43 3.60
C ALA A 377 -6.43 7.95 3.27
N ALA A 378 -7.22 7.26 4.09
CA ALA A 378 -7.56 5.85 3.89
C ALA A 378 -8.44 5.66 2.63
N ASP A 379 -9.49 6.46 2.46
CA ASP A 379 -10.40 6.35 1.32
C ASP A 379 -9.71 6.70 0.01
N HIS A 380 -8.83 7.72 0.03
CA HIS A 380 -8.10 8.13 -1.17
C HIS A 380 -6.94 7.18 -1.52
N MET A 381 -6.45 6.39 -0.57
CA MET A 381 -5.44 5.37 -0.82
C MET A 381 -6.07 4.05 -1.28
N LEU A 382 -7.13 3.58 -0.59
CA LEU A 382 -7.75 2.28 -0.83
C LEU A 382 -8.93 2.33 -1.82
N GLY A 383 -9.43 3.54 -2.15
CA GLY A 383 -10.68 3.74 -2.88
C GLY A 383 -11.91 3.43 -2.01
N ASP A 384 -13.01 4.07 -2.33
CA ASP A 384 -14.31 3.86 -1.66
C ASP A 384 -15.24 2.90 -2.43
N GLY A 385 -14.70 2.26 -3.48
CA GLY A 385 -15.43 1.35 -4.38
C GLY A 385 -16.09 2.07 -5.57
N HIS A 386 -15.89 3.39 -5.69
CA HIS A 386 -16.31 4.15 -6.86
C HIS A 386 -15.10 4.50 -7.74
N PRO A 387 -15.21 4.33 -9.07
CA PRO A 387 -14.15 4.72 -9.98
C PRO A 387 -13.86 6.22 -9.90
N VAL A 388 -12.59 6.58 -9.97
CA VAL A 388 -12.13 7.98 -10.03
C VAL A 388 -11.30 8.20 -11.28
N GLY A 389 -11.50 9.34 -11.94
CA GLY A 389 -10.76 9.70 -13.15
C GLY A 389 -9.53 10.54 -12.83
N ILE A 390 -8.47 10.33 -13.62
CA ILE A 390 -7.21 11.10 -13.59
C ILE A 390 -6.97 11.65 -14.98
N GLY A 391 -6.80 12.96 -15.10
CA GLY A 391 -6.63 13.66 -16.38
C GLY A 391 -7.92 14.30 -16.87
N THR A 392 -7.83 14.98 -18.02
CA THR A 392 -8.95 15.75 -18.62
C THR A 392 -9.31 15.27 -20.03
N ASP A 393 -8.41 14.53 -20.69
CA ASP A 393 -8.56 14.12 -22.08
C ASP A 393 -8.98 12.64 -22.14
N CYS A 394 -9.97 12.34 -23.00
CA CYS A 394 -10.33 10.97 -23.30
C CYS A 394 -9.23 10.32 -24.18
N TYR A 395 -8.99 9.04 -23.94
CA TYR A 395 -8.06 8.26 -24.76
C TYR A 395 -8.73 6.99 -25.30
N THR A 396 -8.46 6.67 -26.56
CA THR A 396 -8.95 5.45 -27.20
C THR A 396 -7.77 4.62 -27.69
N GLY A 397 -7.71 3.35 -27.26
CA GLY A 397 -6.62 2.44 -27.64
C GLY A 397 -6.98 0.97 -27.43
N ARG A 398 -6.02 0.10 -27.78
CA ARG A 398 -6.11 -1.35 -27.54
C ARG A 398 -6.01 -1.64 -26.03
N ALA A 399 -6.93 -2.39 -25.47
CA ALA A 399 -6.84 -2.86 -24.09
C ALA A 399 -5.81 -3.99 -23.97
N LEU A 400 -4.91 -3.88 -22.98
CA LEU A 400 -4.05 -4.96 -22.50
C LEU A 400 -4.48 -5.29 -21.06
N VAL A 401 -5.23 -6.38 -20.89
CA VAL A 401 -5.71 -6.85 -19.57
C VAL A 401 -4.71 -7.85 -19.01
N VAL A 402 -4.00 -7.45 -17.96
CA VAL A 402 -2.89 -8.24 -17.39
C VAL A 402 -2.62 -7.82 -15.95
N ASP A 403 -2.36 -8.79 -15.07
CA ASP A 403 -2.12 -8.53 -13.63
C ASP A 403 -0.66 -8.72 -13.19
N ASP A 404 0.22 -9.09 -14.13
CA ASP A 404 1.65 -9.27 -13.86
C ASP A 404 2.46 -8.32 -14.75
N PRO A 405 3.28 -7.42 -14.18
CA PRO A 405 4.05 -6.46 -14.93
C PRO A 405 5.11 -7.10 -15.85
N THR A 406 5.59 -8.31 -15.52
CA THR A 406 6.55 -9.02 -16.39
C THR A 406 5.86 -9.56 -17.64
N VAL A 407 4.66 -10.12 -17.46
CA VAL A 407 3.81 -10.54 -18.61
C VAL A 407 3.38 -9.33 -19.43
N ALA A 408 3.10 -8.20 -18.75
CA ALA A 408 2.79 -6.96 -19.44
C ALA A 408 3.91 -6.51 -20.37
N MET A 409 5.16 -6.55 -19.92
CA MET A 409 6.33 -6.15 -20.72
C MET A 409 6.46 -6.93 -22.03
N ASP A 410 6.12 -8.21 -22.03
CA ASP A 410 6.19 -9.09 -23.20
C ASP A 410 5.03 -8.85 -24.20
N ALA A 411 3.85 -8.46 -23.70
CA ALA A 411 2.62 -8.35 -24.50
C ALA A 411 2.23 -6.91 -24.89
N PHE A 412 2.92 -5.93 -24.31
CA PHE A 412 2.61 -4.51 -24.40
C PHE A 412 3.03 -3.92 -25.77
N GLU A 413 2.16 -3.09 -26.33
CA GLU A 413 2.45 -2.23 -27.47
C GLU A 413 2.33 -0.76 -27.05
N PRO A 414 3.27 0.14 -27.47
CA PRO A 414 3.17 1.56 -27.14
C PRO A 414 1.81 2.15 -27.52
N GLY A 415 1.18 2.86 -26.58
CA GLY A 415 -0.17 3.41 -26.74
C GLY A 415 -1.30 2.49 -26.26
N ASP A 416 -1.00 1.31 -25.71
CA ASP A 416 -2.04 0.46 -25.11
C ASP A 416 -2.73 1.12 -23.93
N VAL A 417 -3.99 0.74 -23.71
CA VAL A 417 -4.70 0.97 -22.47
C VAL A 417 -4.40 -0.20 -21.54
N VAL A 418 -3.57 0.04 -20.53
CA VAL A 418 -3.22 -0.97 -19.52
C VAL A 418 -4.39 -1.16 -18.56
N VAL A 419 -4.87 -2.39 -18.42
CA VAL A 419 -5.97 -2.77 -17.51
C VAL A 419 -5.45 -3.82 -16.54
N THR A 420 -5.41 -3.49 -15.24
CA THR A 420 -4.84 -4.35 -14.21
C THR A 420 -5.63 -4.26 -12.90
N ALA A 421 -5.44 -5.20 -11.99
CA ALA A 421 -6.06 -5.13 -10.67
C ALA A 421 -5.52 -3.97 -9.84
N ALA A 422 -4.20 -3.79 -9.81
CA ALA A 422 -3.50 -2.74 -9.09
C ALA A 422 -2.14 -2.50 -9.74
N THR A 423 -1.49 -1.36 -9.45
CA THR A 423 -0.13 -1.09 -9.90
C THR A 423 0.85 -0.97 -8.73
N SER A 424 2.12 -1.23 -9.02
CA SER A 424 3.27 -1.07 -8.15
C SER A 424 4.39 -0.37 -8.94
N PRO A 425 5.52 0.01 -8.35
CA PRO A 425 6.62 0.67 -9.05
C PRO A 425 7.14 -0.06 -10.30
N SER A 426 7.00 -1.38 -10.37
CA SER A 426 7.37 -2.18 -11.56
C SER A 426 6.55 -1.89 -12.81
N TRP A 427 5.35 -1.36 -12.64
CA TRP A 427 4.51 -0.97 -13.77
C TRP A 427 5.00 0.29 -14.47
N ASN A 428 5.87 1.07 -13.83
CA ASN A 428 6.31 2.37 -14.36
C ASN A 428 6.92 2.24 -15.76
N THR A 429 7.64 1.17 -16.04
CA THR A 429 8.23 0.93 -17.39
C THR A 429 7.15 0.77 -18.45
N VAL A 430 6.11 0.00 -18.17
CA VAL A 430 4.99 -0.20 -19.10
C VAL A 430 4.15 1.08 -19.18
N LEU A 431 3.81 1.68 -18.02
CA LEU A 431 2.99 2.88 -17.96
C LEU A 431 3.62 4.09 -18.63
N ALA A 432 4.93 4.14 -18.68
CA ALA A 432 5.70 5.16 -19.36
C ALA A 432 5.36 5.30 -20.85
N HIS A 433 4.93 4.23 -21.47
CA HIS A 433 4.59 4.16 -22.89
C HIS A 433 3.11 3.87 -23.14
N ALA A 434 2.32 3.71 -22.05
CA ALA A 434 0.89 3.47 -22.15
C ALA A 434 0.14 4.73 -22.62
N GLY A 435 -0.93 4.52 -23.35
CA GLY A 435 -1.84 5.58 -23.74
C GLY A 435 -2.82 5.96 -22.64
N ALA A 436 -3.22 4.98 -21.81
CA ALA A 436 -4.09 5.18 -20.64
C ALA A 436 -3.92 4.03 -19.64
N LEU A 437 -4.46 4.24 -18.41
CA LEU A 437 -4.46 3.25 -17.33
C LEU A 437 -5.86 3.02 -16.79
N VAL A 438 -6.21 1.76 -16.54
CA VAL A 438 -7.43 1.37 -15.84
C VAL A 438 -7.07 0.39 -14.72
N THR A 439 -7.48 0.66 -13.48
CA THR A 439 -7.26 -0.27 -12.38
C THR A 439 -8.55 -0.71 -11.70
N ALA A 440 -8.58 -1.97 -11.23
CA ALA A 440 -9.75 -2.49 -10.51
C ALA A 440 -9.80 -1.97 -9.06
N THR A 441 -8.67 -1.62 -8.47
CA THR A 441 -8.56 -1.11 -7.10
C THR A 441 -7.74 0.18 -7.04
N GLY A 442 -7.76 0.84 -5.88
CA GLY A 442 -7.03 2.08 -5.64
C GLY A 442 -7.91 3.31 -5.62
N GLY A 443 -7.37 4.41 -5.14
CA GLY A 443 -8.02 5.72 -5.05
C GLY A 443 -7.09 6.84 -5.52
N LEU A 444 -7.46 8.08 -5.25
CA LEU A 444 -6.80 9.30 -5.77
C LEU A 444 -5.33 9.47 -5.36
N VAL A 445 -4.86 8.81 -4.31
CA VAL A 445 -3.45 8.80 -3.88
C VAL A 445 -2.82 7.42 -3.92
N SER A 446 -3.43 6.47 -4.65
CA SER A 446 -2.82 5.18 -4.95
C SER A 446 -1.62 5.36 -5.89
N HIS A 447 -0.74 4.36 -5.94
CA HIS A 447 0.38 4.34 -6.90
C HIS A 447 -0.09 4.57 -8.34
N ALA A 448 -1.17 3.90 -8.76
CA ALA A 448 -1.77 4.07 -10.08
C ALA A 448 -2.13 5.53 -10.38
N ALA A 449 -2.81 6.19 -9.46
CA ALA A 449 -3.27 7.57 -9.62
C ALA A 449 -2.09 8.57 -9.63
N ILE A 450 -1.09 8.34 -8.78
CA ILE A 450 0.12 9.17 -8.72
C ILE A 450 0.89 9.04 -10.03
N THR A 451 1.19 7.80 -10.44
CA THR A 451 1.95 7.53 -11.67
C THR A 451 1.23 8.06 -12.92
N ALA A 452 -0.10 7.88 -13.03
CA ALA A 452 -0.87 8.42 -14.14
C ALA A 452 -0.75 9.95 -14.24
N ARG A 453 -0.78 10.67 -13.09
CA ARG A 453 -0.56 12.13 -13.06
C ARG A 453 0.85 12.54 -13.45
N GLU A 454 1.85 11.82 -12.95
CA GLU A 454 3.26 12.09 -13.24
C GLU A 454 3.58 11.88 -14.71
N LEU A 455 2.99 10.85 -15.33
CA LEU A 455 3.15 10.54 -16.74
C LEU A 455 2.22 11.36 -17.66
N GLY A 456 1.23 12.04 -17.10
CA GLY A 456 0.24 12.79 -17.88
C GLY A 456 -0.70 11.90 -18.70
N ILE A 457 -0.87 10.62 -18.33
CA ILE A 457 -1.77 9.69 -19.03
C ILE A 457 -3.16 9.70 -18.38
N PRO A 458 -4.24 9.68 -19.17
CA PRO A 458 -5.59 9.57 -18.65
C PRO A 458 -5.79 8.22 -17.97
N ALA A 459 -6.50 8.21 -16.83
CA ALA A 459 -6.76 6.98 -16.14
C ALA A 459 -8.15 6.92 -15.48
N VAL A 460 -8.66 5.70 -15.30
CA VAL A 460 -9.81 5.36 -14.47
C VAL A 460 -9.33 4.38 -13.41
N ILE A 461 -9.34 4.81 -12.17
CA ILE A 461 -8.80 4.08 -11.02
C ILE A 461 -9.96 3.57 -10.16
N GLY A 462 -9.90 2.28 -9.75
CA GLY A 462 -10.89 1.70 -8.85
C GLY A 462 -12.19 1.22 -9.51
N ASP A 463 -12.17 0.82 -10.80
CA ASP A 463 -13.30 0.11 -11.42
C ASP A 463 -13.21 -1.40 -11.13
N PRO A 464 -13.95 -1.93 -10.12
CA PRO A 464 -13.81 -3.32 -9.68
C PRO A 464 -14.27 -4.34 -10.74
N THR A 465 -14.85 -3.87 -11.83
CA THR A 465 -15.36 -4.71 -12.93
C THR A 465 -14.39 -4.75 -14.12
N ALA A 466 -13.44 -3.81 -14.22
CA ALA A 466 -12.62 -3.60 -15.41
C ALA A 466 -11.90 -4.86 -15.89
N CYS A 467 -11.14 -5.55 -15.02
CA CYS A 467 -10.40 -6.76 -15.40
C CYS A 467 -11.30 -7.94 -15.82
N ARG A 468 -12.57 -7.96 -15.39
CA ARG A 468 -13.53 -8.99 -15.79
C ARG A 468 -14.29 -8.64 -17.04
N ARG A 469 -14.59 -7.35 -17.23
CA ARG A 469 -15.43 -6.83 -18.33
C ARG A 469 -14.62 -6.61 -19.61
N LEU A 470 -13.41 -6.09 -19.48
CA LEU A 470 -12.56 -5.79 -20.61
C LEU A 470 -11.79 -7.03 -21.07
N ARG A 471 -11.37 -7.04 -22.32
CA ARG A 471 -10.60 -8.14 -22.93
C ARG A 471 -9.39 -7.59 -23.66
N THR A 472 -8.26 -8.27 -23.54
CA THR A 472 -7.06 -7.95 -24.33
C THR A 472 -7.38 -7.97 -25.81
N GLY A 473 -6.93 -6.94 -26.51
CA GLY A 473 -7.17 -6.75 -27.95
C GLY A 473 -8.44 -5.94 -28.28
N ALA A 474 -9.36 -5.74 -27.34
CA ALA A 474 -10.53 -4.89 -27.56
C ALA A 474 -10.11 -3.40 -27.65
N THR A 475 -10.77 -2.64 -28.52
CA THR A 475 -10.63 -1.19 -28.55
C THR A 475 -11.51 -0.57 -27.46
N VAL A 476 -10.89 0.22 -26.56
CA VAL A 476 -11.62 0.86 -25.44
C VAL A 476 -11.35 2.36 -25.40
N THR A 477 -12.35 3.11 -24.93
CA THR A 477 -12.21 4.55 -24.62
C THR A 477 -12.20 4.74 -23.12
N VAL A 478 -11.15 5.38 -22.60
CA VAL A 478 -11.01 5.80 -21.20
C VAL A 478 -11.44 7.26 -21.12
N ASP A 479 -12.47 7.55 -20.33
CA ASP A 479 -13.00 8.88 -20.08
C ASP A 479 -12.76 9.23 -18.59
N PRO A 480 -11.70 9.98 -18.28
CA PRO A 480 -11.39 10.35 -16.91
C PRO A 480 -12.37 11.39 -16.33
N ILE A 481 -13.04 12.19 -17.17
CA ILE A 481 -13.99 13.21 -16.69
C ILE A 481 -15.20 12.54 -16.05
N ASN A 482 -15.71 11.48 -16.71
CA ASN A 482 -16.87 10.73 -16.23
C ASN A 482 -16.46 9.49 -15.41
N ALA A 483 -15.15 9.25 -15.24
CA ALA A 483 -14.57 8.05 -14.59
C ALA A 483 -15.14 6.74 -15.20
N THR A 484 -15.22 6.66 -16.53
CA THR A 484 -15.79 5.51 -17.25
C THR A 484 -14.85 4.93 -18.29
N VAL A 485 -15.01 3.65 -18.55
CA VAL A 485 -14.30 2.94 -19.63
C VAL A 485 -15.34 2.19 -20.48
N VAL A 486 -15.34 2.45 -21.78
CA VAL A 486 -16.30 1.89 -22.72
C VAL A 486 -15.56 1.11 -23.82
N THR A 487 -16.04 -0.11 -24.12
CA THR A 487 -15.56 -0.87 -25.30
C THR A 487 -16.22 -0.30 -26.55
N LEU A 488 -15.42 0.00 -27.57
CA LEU A 488 -15.90 0.45 -28.87
C LEU A 488 -16.08 -0.76 -29.79
N GLY A 489 -17.34 -1.13 -30.03
CA GLY A 489 -17.78 -2.07 -31.07
C GLY A 489 -17.46 -3.54 -30.78
N ASP A 490 -18.50 -4.31 -30.64
CA ASP A 490 -18.65 -5.65 -31.21
C ASP A 490 -19.46 -5.53 -32.51
#